data_4753d36ee557179829775b3e45525155
#
_entry.id   4753d36ee557179829775b3e45525155
#
_cell.length_a   1.000
_cell.length_b   1.000
_cell.length_c   1.000
_cell.angle_alpha   90.00
_cell.angle_beta   90.00
_cell.angle_gamma   90.00
#
_symmetry.space_group_name_H-M   'P 1'
#
loop_
_entity.id
_entity.type
_entity.pdbx_description
1 polymer ?
#
loop_
_entity_poly.entity_id
_entity_poly.type
_entity_poly.pdbx_seq_one_letter_code
_entity_poly.pdbx_strand_id
1 'polypeptide(L)'
;MDLRQIRDVYIDDGLDFQNATARTCRDVVLTLISASRMADHVTVKGGVVMQQISGDRRRATRDIDLDFVRYPMTDEGIRAFIRTLCPADVDVRLEIVGPIDDLKHQGYHGKRVHLRVTDSTGTSMETKLDLGVHDKLPLEQLELWFDTALQDEGVALMANSKEQVCAEKLRSLMRIGAASTRFKDVFDVYYLLCREGVDADALDRAMRVLVYDADDMRENSPADAYARLSRVLNDRRFLRNLSNARNNWLGANVDKVVTGILRHFG
;
A
#
# COMPACT_ATOMS: atom_id res chain seq x y z
N MET A 1 11.87 -23.93 -1.01
CA MET A 1 11.97 -22.54 -0.46
C MET A 1 12.15 -22.63 1.04
N ASP A 2 13.02 -21.81 1.66
CA ASP A 2 13.22 -21.76 3.12
C ASP A 2 12.88 -20.35 3.62
N LEU A 3 11.75 -20.22 4.29
CA LEU A 3 11.26 -18.93 4.79
C LEU A 3 12.17 -18.31 5.86
N ARG A 4 12.90 -19.13 6.63
CA ARG A 4 13.85 -18.63 7.64
C ARG A 4 15.04 -17.99 6.96
N GLN A 5 15.62 -18.64 5.97
CA GLN A 5 16.75 -18.08 5.23
C GLN A 5 16.40 -16.74 4.57
N ILE A 6 15.22 -16.64 3.95
CA ILE A 6 14.75 -15.39 3.33
C ILE A 6 14.58 -14.28 4.39
N ARG A 7 13.96 -14.60 5.52
CA ARG A 7 13.79 -13.63 6.61
C ARG A 7 15.14 -13.18 7.17
N ASP A 8 16.08 -14.11 7.35
CA ASP A 8 17.38 -13.83 7.96
C ASP A 8 18.20 -12.90 7.05
N VAL A 9 18.09 -13.00 5.71
CA VAL A 9 18.63 -12.00 4.76
C VAL A 9 18.12 -10.60 5.10
N TYR A 10 16.83 -10.44 5.35
CA TYR A 10 16.25 -9.13 5.69
C TYR A 10 16.64 -8.64 7.09
N ILE A 11 16.89 -9.54 8.04
CA ILE A 11 17.41 -9.19 9.36
C ILE A 11 18.85 -8.71 9.23
N ASP A 12 19.68 -9.42 8.49
CA ASP A 12 21.06 -9.03 8.22
C ASP A 12 21.16 -7.69 7.48
N ASP A 13 20.16 -7.40 6.68
CA ASP A 13 19.93 -6.11 6.02
C ASP A 13 19.45 -5.01 6.96
N GLY A 14 19.23 -5.30 8.25
CA GLY A 14 18.89 -4.33 9.30
C GLY A 14 17.40 -4.14 9.55
N LEU A 15 16.51 -4.99 9.02
CA LEU A 15 15.10 -4.98 9.41
C LEU A 15 14.93 -5.66 10.77
N ASP A 16 14.00 -5.15 11.59
CA ASP A 16 13.57 -5.89 12.77
C ASP A 16 12.82 -7.17 12.38
N PHE A 17 12.74 -8.12 13.31
CA PHE A 17 12.14 -9.43 13.10
C PHE A 17 10.73 -9.37 12.50
N GLN A 18 9.87 -8.44 12.95
CA GLN A 18 8.51 -8.32 12.47
C GLN A 18 8.43 -7.78 11.03
N ASN A 19 9.24 -6.77 10.73
CA ASN A 19 9.31 -6.20 9.38
C ASN A 19 9.98 -7.17 8.40
N ALA A 20 11.00 -7.90 8.82
CA ALA A 20 11.63 -8.97 8.03
C ALA A 20 10.64 -10.10 7.71
N THR A 21 9.88 -10.57 8.71
CA THR A 21 8.83 -11.59 8.52
C THR A 21 7.75 -11.11 7.54
N ALA A 22 7.26 -9.88 7.71
CA ALA A 22 6.26 -9.32 6.81
C ALA A 22 6.78 -9.18 5.38
N ARG A 23 8.06 -8.78 5.23
CA ARG A 23 8.72 -8.68 3.92
C ARG A 23 8.86 -10.04 3.25
N THR A 24 9.26 -11.07 3.98
CA THR A 24 9.33 -12.44 3.50
C THR A 24 7.97 -12.92 2.99
N CYS A 25 6.91 -12.75 3.78
CA CYS A 25 5.57 -13.14 3.37
C CYS A 25 5.10 -12.37 2.13
N ARG A 26 5.40 -11.06 2.06
CA ARG A 26 5.09 -10.22 0.89
C ARG A 26 5.75 -10.77 -0.37
N ASP A 27 7.04 -11.05 -0.30
CA ASP A 27 7.80 -11.52 -1.45
C ASP A 27 7.26 -12.85 -1.97
N VAL A 28 6.94 -13.77 -1.05
CA VAL A 28 6.28 -15.04 -1.41
C VAL A 28 4.97 -14.78 -2.13
N VAL A 29 4.09 -13.93 -1.57
CA VAL A 29 2.77 -13.66 -2.15
C VAL A 29 2.90 -13.00 -3.53
N LEU A 30 3.75 -11.98 -3.68
CA LEU A 30 3.97 -11.32 -4.97
C LEU A 30 4.54 -12.27 -6.02
N THR A 31 5.50 -13.12 -5.65
CA THR A 31 6.07 -14.13 -6.54
C THR A 31 5.02 -15.15 -6.99
N LEU A 32 4.17 -15.62 -6.09
CA LEU A 32 3.10 -16.56 -6.43
C LEU A 32 2.03 -15.91 -7.33
N ILE A 33 1.68 -14.63 -7.10
CA ILE A 33 0.76 -13.90 -7.97
C ILE A 33 1.38 -13.78 -9.37
N SER A 34 2.61 -13.31 -9.47
CA SER A 34 3.31 -13.10 -10.76
C SER A 34 3.43 -14.39 -11.57
N ALA A 35 3.65 -15.54 -10.91
CA ALA A 35 3.75 -16.85 -11.55
C ALA A 35 2.38 -17.49 -11.89
N SER A 36 1.27 -16.87 -11.50
CA SER A 36 -0.08 -17.42 -11.66
C SER A 36 -0.89 -16.67 -12.70
N ARG A 37 -1.99 -17.30 -13.17
CA ARG A 37 -3.01 -16.61 -13.99
C ARG A 37 -3.71 -15.44 -13.28
N MET A 38 -3.43 -15.23 -12.01
CA MET A 38 -4.02 -14.13 -11.23
C MET A 38 -3.25 -12.81 -11.42
N ALA A 39 -2.09 -12.81 -12.07
CA ALA A 39 -1.31 -11.61 -12.35
C ALA A 39 -2.14 -10.52 -13.06
N ASP A 40 -2.97 -10.92 -14.04
CA ASP A 40 -3.84 -10.01 -14.82
C ASP A 40 -5.09 -9.53 -14.06
N HIS A 41 -5.34 -10.09 -12.88
CA HIS A 41 -6.51 -9.80 -12.05
C HIS A 41 -6.18 -9.08 -10.75
N VAL A 42 -4.95 -8.66 -10.57
CA VAL A 42 -4.47 -8.03 -9.34
C VAL A 42 -3.66 -6.78 -9.64
N THR A 43 -3.88 -5.75 -8.85
CA THR A 43 -3.04 -4.56 -8.80
C THR A 43 -2.45 -4.40 -7.41
N VAL A 44 -1.15 -4.21 -7.34
CA VAL A 44 -0.46 -3.88 -6.09
C VAL A 44 -0.64 -2.39 -5.79
N LYS A 45 -0.94 -2.06 -4.52
CA LYS A 45 -1.16 -0.68 -4.11
C LYS A 45 -0.53 -0.33 -2.75
N GLY A 46 -0.79 0.87 -2.30
CA GLY A 46 -0.54 1.28 -0.91
C GLY A 46 0.92 1.26 -0.49
N GLY A 47 1.16 0.61 0.64
CA GLY A 47 2.46 0.59 1.30
C GLY A 47 3.52 -0.19 0.54
N VAL A 48 3.14 -1.21 -0.19
CA VAL A 48 4.04 -2.06 -0.99
C VAL A 48 4.63 -1.26 -2.16
N VAL A 49 3.77 -0.53 -2.89
CA VAL A 49 4.20 0.37 -3.99
C VAL A 49 5.11 1.47 -3.45
N MET A 50 4.74 2.09 -2.31
CA MET A 50 5.57 3.12 -1.68
C MET A 50 6.95 2.61 -1.26
N GLN A 51 7.05 1.38 -0.78
CA GLN A 51 8.33 0.78 -0.41
C GLN A 51 9.20 0.56 -1.65
N GLN A 52 8.62 0.11 -2.75
CA GLN A 52 9.33 -0.09 -4.01
C GLN A 52 9.81 1.25 -4.60
N ILE A 53 8.93 2.24 -4.70
CA ILE A 53 9.28 3.57 -5.23
C ILE A 53 10.36 4.25 -4.40
N SER A 54 10.27 4.19 -3.06
CA SER A 54 11.23 4.88 -2.21
C SER A 54 12.59 4.21 -2.12
N GLY A 55 12.68 2.90 -2.31
CA GLY A 55 13.88 2.11 -2.06
C GLY A 55 14.39 2.19 -0.61
N ASP A 56 13.68 2.93 0.28
CA ASP A 56 14.14 3.17 1.65
C ASP A 56 13.64 2.07 2.60
N ARG A 57 14.57 1.37 3.24
CA ARG A 57 14.26 0.30 4.20
C ARG A 57 13.41 0.76 5.37
N ARG A 58 13.55 2.02 5.79
CA ARG A 58 12.75 2.62 6.86
C ARG A 58 11.27 2.79 6.47
N ARG A 59 10.97 2.77 5.15
CA ARG A 59 9.60 2.77 4.62
C ARG A 59 8.99 1.37 4.65
N ALA A 60 9.26 0.58 5.66
CA ALA A 60 8.68 -0.75 5.83
C ALA A 60 7.14 -0.72 5.87
N THR A 61 6.53 -1.74 5.28
CA THR A 61 5.09 -2.03 5.37
C THR A 61 4.88 -3.47 5.80
N ARG A 62 3.82 -3.72 6.57
CA ARG A 62 3.47 -5.05 7.08
C ARG A 62 2.27 -5.65 6.39
N ASP A 63 1.38 -4.81 5.92
CA ASP A 63 0.18 -5.23 5.21
C ASP A 63 0.48 -5.30 3.71
N ILE A 64 -0.11 -6.27 3.04
CA ILE A 64 -0.07 -6.41 1.58
C ILE A 64 -1.38 -5.88 1.06
N ASP A 65 -1.35 -4.74 0.38
CA ASP A 65 -2.52 -4.08 -0.18
C ASP A 65 -2.66 -4.43 -1.66
N LEU A 66 -3.77 -5.05 -2.05
CA LEU A 66 -4.08 -5.42 -3.43
C LEU A 66 -5.49 -4.97 -3.80
N ASP A 67 -5.71 -4.65 -5.07
CA ASP A 67 -7.05 -4.53 -5.64
C ASP A 67 -7.29 -5.64 -6.66
N PHE A 68 -8.48 -6.21 -6.64
CA PHE A 68 -8.95 -7.09 -7.69
C PHE A 68 -9.41 -6.30 -8.91
N VAL A 69 -9.00 -6.75 -10.07
CA VAL A 69 -9.38 -6.20 -11.37
C VAL A 69 -10.25 -7.23 -12.08
N ARG A 70 -11.54 -6.90 -12.28
CA ARG A 70 -12.51 -7.80 -12.94
C ARG A 70 -12.54 -9.20 -12.31
N TYR A 71 -12.43 -9.26 -11.00
CA TYR A 71 -12.46 -10.50 -10.23
C TYR A 71 -13.40 -10.36 -9.02
N PRO A 72 -14.17 -11.40 -8.66
CA PRO A 72 -15.21 -11.27 -7.62
C PRO A 72 -14.63 -11.09 -6.24
N MET A 73 -15.08 -10.05 -5.52
CA MET A 73 -14.72 -9.74 -4.13
C MET A 73 -15.64 -10.46 -3.12
N THR A 74 -16.01 -11.69 -3.39
CA THR A 74 -16.74 -12.55 -2.46
C THR A 74 -15.78 -13.41 -1.64
N ASP A 75 -16.20 -13.90 -0.50
CA ASP A 75 -15.38 -14.83 0.30
C ASP A 75 -14.98 -16.06 -0.50
N GLU A 76 -15.88 -16.56 -1.35
CA GLU A 76 -15.60 -17.69 -2.23
C GLU A 76 -14.56 -17.33 -3.30
N GLY A 77 -14.70 -16.15 -3.92
CA GLY A 77 -13.73 -15.62 -4.87
C GLY A 77 -12.34 -15.49 -4.24
N ILE A 78 -12.26 -14.94 -3.03
CA ILE A 78 -11.01 -14.80 -2.29
C ILE A 78 -10.39 -16.18 -1.98
N ARG A 79 -11.19 -17.15 -1.53
CA ARG A 79 -10.71 -18.51 -1.30
C ARG A 79 -10.22 -19.17 -2.59
N ALA A 80 -10.90 -18.93 -3.70
CA ALA A 80 -10.48 -19.40 -5.03
C ALA A 80 -9.17 -18.75 -5.48
N PHE A 81 -9.03 -17.45 -5.26
CA PHE A 81 -7.78 -16.71 -5.48
C PHE A 81 -6.60 -17.36 -4.73
N ILE A 82 -6.71 -17.53 -3.42
CA ILE A 82 -5.63 -18.12 -2.61
C ILE A 82 -5.30 -19.55 -3.07
N ARG A 83 -6.31 -20.38 -3.39
CA ARG A 83 -6.05 -21.72 -3.93
C ARG A 83 -5.32 -21.70 -5.28
N THR A 84 -5.60 -20.71 -6.12
CA THR A 84 -4.95 -20.58 -7.43
C THR A 84 -3.47 -20.22 -7.30
N LEU A 85 -3.06 -19.50 -6.24
CA LEU A 85 -1.68 -19.14 -5.99
C LEU A 85 -0.79 -20.33 -5.55
N CYS A 86 -1.40 -21.41 -5.06
CA CYS A 86 -0.67 -22.58 -4.55
C CYS A 86 -1.09 -23.85 -5.29
N PRO A 87 -0.68 -24.04 -6.55
CA PRO A 87 -0.81 -25.33 -7.22
C PRO A 87 0.04 -26.40 -6.50
N ALA A 88 -0.24 -27.67 -6.75
CA ALA A 88 0.32 -28.80 -6.00
C ALA A 88 1.85 -28.96 -6.14
N ASP A 89 2.45 -28.35 -7.14
CA ASP A 89 3.88 -28.39 -7.48
C ASP A 89 4.70 -27.25 -6.84
N VAL A 90 4.06 -26.38 -6.05
CA VAL A 90 4.75 -25.27 -5.37
C VAL A 90 5.11 -25.66 -3.94
N ASP A 91 6.38 -25.46 -3.56
CA ASP A 91 6.95 -25.77 -2.24
C ASP A 91 6.44 -24.90 -1.07
N VAL A 92 5.41 -24.10 -1.30
CA VAL A 92 4.82 -23.20 -0.30
C VAL A 92 3.31 -23.37 -0.27
N ARG A 93 2.73 -23.36 0.91
CA ARG A 93 1.31 -23.38 1.14
C ARG A 93 0.83 -22.05 1.72
N LEU A 94 -0.24 -21.51 1.13
CA LEU A 94 -0.99 -20.37 1.69
C LEU A 94 -2.31 -20.89 2.29
N GLU A 95 -2.57 -20.54 3.54
CA GLU A 95 -3.81 -20.89 4.23
C GLU A 95 -4.46 -19.64 4.81
N ILE A 96 -5.79 -19.52 4.63
CA ILE A 96 -6.56 -18.47 5.30
C ILE A 96 -6.75 -18.88 6.76
N VAL A 97 -6.34 -18.02 7.68
CA VAL A 97 -6.47 -18.21 9.12
C VAL A 97 -7.63 -17.37 9.65
N GLY A 98 -8.65 -18.03 10.19
CA GLY A 98 -9.82 -17.33 10.73
C GLY A 98 -10.81 -16.82 9.66
N PRO A 99 -11.67 -15.86 10.02
CA PRO A 99 -12.65 -15.28 9.12
C PRO A 99 -12.02 -14.34 8.10
N ILE A 100 -12.76 -14.07 7.04
CA ILE A 100 -12.49 -12.96 6.11
C ILE A 100 -13.27 -11.77 6.63
N ASP A 101 -12.58 -10.70 7.03
CA ASP A 101 -13.17 -9.53 7.67
C ASP A 101 -13.51 -8.43 6.65
N ASP A 102 -14.67 -7.80 6.80
CA ASP A 102 -15.02 -6.63 6.01
C ASP A 102 -14.28 -5.38 6.52
N LEU A 103 -13.63 -4.65 5.62
CA LEU A 103 -12.95 -3.38 5.92
C LEU A 103 -13.95 -2.22 5.93
N LYS A 104 -14.68 -2.05 7.03
CA LYS A 104 -15.78 -1.08 7.19
C LYS A 104 -15.39 0.41 7.09
N HIS A 105 -14.09 0.73 7.14
CA HIS A 105 -13.62 2.13 7.21
C HIS A 105 -13.05 2.67 5.89
N GLN A 106 -13.02 1.86 4.87
CA GLN A 106 -12.63 2.28 3.52
C GLN A 106 -13.92 2.54 2.73
N GLY A 107 -14.00 3.64 1.98
CA GLY A 107 -15.20 4.02 1.22
C GLY A 107 -15.55 3.07 0.06
N TYR A 108 -14.99 1.88 0.07
CA TYR A 108 -15.26 0.77 -0.84
C TYR A 108 -15.31 -0.54 -0.03
N HIS A 109 -15.98 -1.54 -0.57
CA HIS A 109 -16.11 -2.86 0.03
C HIS A 109 -14.76 -3.61 -0.05
N GLY A 110 -13.89 -3.35 0.91
CA GLY A 110 -12.63 -4.09 1.06
C GLY A 110 -12.78 -5.25 2.03
N LYS A 111 -11.90 -6.24 1.90
CA LYS A 111 -11.82 -7.39 2.79
C LYS A 111 -10.40 -7.59 3.29
N ARG A 112 -10.28 -8.00 4.54
CA ARG A 112 -9.01 -8.40 5.16
C ARG A 112 -8.94 -9.90 5.32
N VAL A 113 -7.83 -10.47 4.90
CA VAL A 113 -7.54 -11.90 5.00
C VAL A 113 -6.26 -12.08 5.82
N HIS A 114 -6.32 -12.90 6.86
CA HIS A 114 -5.13 -13.35 7.55
C HIS A 114 -4.60 -14.60 6.84
N LEU A 115 -3.36 -14.54 6.40
CA LEU A 115 -2.69 -15.64 5.70
C LEU A 115 -1.59 -16.25 6.56
N ARG A 116 -1.53 -17.57 6.56
CA ARG A 116 -0.36 -18.34 6.99
C ARG A 116 0.37 -18.83 5.75
N VAL A 117 1.66 -18.55 5.71
CA VAL A 117 2.59 -19.01 4.68
C VAL A 117 3.44 -20.11 5.32
N THR A 118 3.43 -21.31 4.76
CA THR A 118 4.18 -22.47 5.30
C THR A 118 5.04 -23.04 4.19
N ASP A 119 6.33 -23.24 4.45
CA ASP A 119 7.27 -23.84 3.51
C ASP A 119 7.35 -25.38 3.65
N SER A 120 8.15 -26.00 2.76
CA SER A 120 8.36 -27.45 2.75
C SER A 120 9.08 -27.99 4.01
N THR A 121 9.74 -27.12 4.79
CA THR A 121 10.37 -27.50 6.06
C THR A 121 9.41 -27.48 7.25
N GLY A 122 8.18 -26.97 7.04
CA GLY A 122 7.17 -26.77 8.09
C GLY A 122 7.32 -25.43 8.82
N THR A 123 8.21 -24.54 8.38
CA THR A 123 8.30 -23.19 8.92
C THR A 123 7.07 -22.38 8.48
N SER A 124 6.39 -21.74 9.44
CA SER A 124 5.19 -20.95 9.19
C SER A 124 5.37 -19.49 9.61
N MET A 125 4.84 -18.58 8.81
CA MET A 125 4.77 -17.15 9.08
C MET A 125 3.37 -16.63 8.78
N GLU A 126 2.95 -15.57 9.45
CA GLU A 126 1.62 -14.97 9.23
C GLU A 126 1.74 -13.55 8.71
N THR A 127 0.82 -13.19 7.83
CA THR A 127 0.69 -11.85 7.24
C THR A 127 -0.78 -11.48 7.05
N LYS A 128 -1.01 -10.23 6.67
CA LYS A 128 -2.34 -9.71 6.33
C LYS A 128 -2.37 -9.26 4.90
N LEU A 129 -3.45 -9.63 4.24
CA LEU A 129 -3.76 -9.23 2.88
C LEU A 129 -5.02 -8.39 2.91
N ASP A 130 -4.92 -7.11 2.55
CA ASP A 130 -6.04 -6.21 2.39
C ASP A 130 -6.42 -6.16 0.91
N LEU A 131 -7.63 -6.59 0.63
CA LEU A 131 -8.17 -6.70 -0.72
C LEU A 131 -9.20 -5.60 -0.96
N GLY A 132 -9.07 -4.89 -2.04
CA GLY A 132 -10.04 -3.95 -2.57
C GLY A 132 -10.49 -4.33 -3.97
N VAL A 133 -11.25 -3.44 -4.61
CA VAL A 133 -11.66 -3.57 -6.01
C VAL A 133 -11.14 -2.35 -6.77
N HIS A 134 -10.45 -2.60 -7.87
CA HIS A 134 -10.08 -1.54 -8.81
C HIS A 134 -11.27 -1.25 -9.72
N ASP A 135 -12.08 -0.27 -9.32
CA ASP A 135 -13.27 0.18 -10.04
C ASP A 135 -13.07 1.52 -10.79
N LYS A 136 -11.95 2.21 -10.53
CA LYS A 136 -11.62 3.51 -11.11
C LYS A 136 -10.88 3.35 -12.44
N LEU A 137 -11.57 2.83 -13.45
CA LEU A 137 -11.04 2.57 -14.79
C LEU A 137 -10.32 3.75 -15.48
N PRO A 138 -10.63 5.04 -15.19
CA PRO A 138 -9.87 6.16 -15.75
C PRO A 138 -8.44 6.30 -15.20
N LEU A 139 -8.10 5.58 -14.13
CA LEU A 139 -6.76 5.61 -13.56
C LEU A 139 -5.93 4.47 -14.14
N GLU A 140 -4.88 4.82 -14.86
CA GLU A 140 -3.97 3.86 -15.48
C GLU A 140 -3.11 3.16 -14.42
N GLN A 141 -3.00 1.85 -14.58
CA GLN A 141 -2.07 1.03 -13.82
C GLN A 141 -0.76 0.91 -14.59
N LEU A 142 0.33 0.83 -13.88
CA LEU A 142 1.66 0.69 -14.46
C LEU A 142 2.24 -0.68 -14.09
N GLU A 143 2.96 -1.29 -15.01
CA GLU A 143 3.80 -2.43 -14.67
C GLU A 143 4.97 -1.94 -13.82
N LEU A 144 5.13 -2.51 -12.62
CA LEU A 144 6.20 -2.19 -11.69
C LEU A 144 6.96 -3.46 -11.30
N TRP A 145 8.28 -3.37 -11.31
CA TRP A 145 9.16 -4.42 -10.82
C TRP A 145 9.30 -4.31 -9.30
N PHE A 146 9.03 -5.41 -8.62
CA PHE A 146 9.16 -5.50 -7.16
C PHE A 146 10.37 -6.36 -6.83
N ASP A 147 11.32 -5.78 -6.10
CA ASP A 147 12.48 -6.51 -5.59
C ASP A 147 12.02 -7.55 -4.57
N THR A 148 12.42 -8.79 -4.77
CA THR A 148 12.15 -9.92 -3.88
C THR A 148 13.43 -10.68 -3.60
N ALA A 149 13.55 -11.28 -2.42
CA ALA A 149 14.68 -12.16 -2.11
C ALA A 149 14.55 -13.55 -2.76
N LEU A 150 13.51 -13.78 -3.55
CA LEU A 150 13.23 -15.08 -4.18
C LEU A 150 13.72 -15.16 -5.62
N GLN A 151 13.88 -14.03 -6.27
CA GLN A 151 14.29 -13.92 -7.68
C GLN A 151 15.21 -12.73 -7.83
N ASP A 152 16.38 -12.94 -8.45
CA ASP A 152 17.40 -11.88 -8.62
C ASP A 152 16.87 -10.69 -9.43
N GLU A 153 15.99 -10.94 -10.40
CA GLU A 153 15.38 -9.91 -11.24
C GLU A 153 14.12 -9.30 -10.63
N GLY A 154 13.67 -9.82 -9.47
CA GLY A 154 12.39 -9.44 -8.90
C GLY A 154 11.19 -9.98 -9.68
N VAL A 155 10.00 -9.40 -9.46
CA VAL A 155 8.74 -9.80 -10.14
C VAL A 155 8.02 -8.58 -10.69
N ALA A 156 7.52 -8.67 -11.92
CA ALA A 156 6.69 -7.65 -12.55
C ALA A 156 5.21 -7.89 -12.23
N LEU A 157 4.54 -6.86 -11.75
CA LEU A 157 3.09 -6.87 -11.49
C LEU A 157 2.50 -5.48 -11.79
N MET A 158 1.21 -5.46 -12.14
CA MET A 158 0.48 -4.20 -12.24
C MET A 158 0.37 -3.52 -10.88
N ALA A 159 0.58 -2.22 -10.85
CA ALA A 159 0.56 -1.41 -9.64
C ALA A 159 -0.13 -0.07 -9.90
N ASN A 160 -0.67 0.52 -8.84
CA ASN A 160 -1.14 1.92 -8.89
C ASN A 160 0.05 2.85 -9.16
N SER A 161 -0.16 3.84 -10.01
CA SER A 161 0.84 4.88 -10.27
C SER A 161 1.17 5.65 -8.98
N LYS A 162 2.33 6.30 -8.93
CA LYS A 162 2.73 7.13 -7.79
C LYS A 162 1.77 8.30 -7.57
N GLU A 163 1.17 8.82 -8.64
CA GLU A 163 0.16 9.87 -8.60
C GLU A 163 -1.15 9.37 -7.98
N GLN A 164 -1.58 8.18 -8.37
CA GLN A 164 -2.76 7.54 -7.74
C GLN A 164 -2.50 7.27 -6.26
N VAL A 165 -1.35 6.70 -5.90
CA VAL A 165 -0.97 6.46 -4.50
C VAL A 165 -0.96 7.77 -3.70
N CYS A 166 -0.44 8.86 -4.29
CA CYS A 166 -0.45 10.20 -3.69
C CYS A 166 -1.89 10.69 -3.44
N ALA A 167 -2.74 10.63 -4.46
CA ALA A 167 -4.14 11.08 -4.37
C ALA A 167 -4.96 10.25 -3.35
N GLU A 168 -4.77 8.92 -3.29
CA GLU A 168 -5.42 8.06 -2.30
C GLU A 168 -5.05 8.44 -0.86
N LYS A 169 -3.78 8.77 -0.63
CA LYS A 169 -3.30 9.20 0.69
C LYS A 169 -3.83 10.58 1.07
N LEU A 170 -3.84 11.52 0.13
CA LEU A 170 -4.44 12.85 0.31
C LEU A 170 -5.93 12.74 0.60
N ARG A 171 -6.66 11.92 -0.17
CA ARG A 171 -8.07 11.63 0.08
C ARG A 171 -8.30 11.11 1.50
N SER A 172 -7.52 10.12 1.93
CA SER A 172 -7.61 9.55 3.27
C SER A 172 -7.38 10.62 4.35
N LEU A 173 -6.39 11.49 4.16
CA LEU A 173 -6.07 12.58 5.09
C LEU A 173 -7.20 13.60 5.15
N MET A 174 -7.76 14.03 4.03
CA MET A 174 -8.89 14.96 3.96
C MET A 174 -10.14 14.38 4.59
N ARG A 175 -10.45 13.12 4.31
CA ARG A 175 -11.64 12.43 4.81
C ARG A 175 -11.62 12.25 6.32
N ILE A 176 -10.51 11.79 6.90
CA ILE A 176 -10.36 11.57 8.36
C ILE A 176 -10.09 12.90 9.08
N GLY A 177 -9.34 13.79 8.44
CA GLY A 177 -8.98 15.09 8.99
C GLY A 177 -7.95 14.99 10.12
N ALA A 178 -7.99 15.95 11.05
CA ALA A 178 -7.03 16.06 12.16
C ALA A 178 -7.09 14.89 13.18
N ALA A 179 -8.11 14.04 13.10
CA ALA A 179 -8.19 12.80 13.87
C ALA A 179 -7.41 11.64 13.25
N SER A 180 -6.81 11.83 12.08
CA SER A 180 -6.03 10.79 11.41
C SER A 180 -4.83 10.37 12.25
N THR A 181 -4.61 9.07 12.31
CA THR A 181 -3.40 8.44 12.88
C THR A 181 -2.45 7.93 11.79
N ARG A 182 -2.75 8.20 10.51
CA ARG A 182 -1.98 7.76 9.35
C ARG A 182 -0.80 8.71 9.07
N PHE A 183 0.02 8.96 10.11
CA PHE A 183 1.15 9.91 10.00
C PHE A 183 2.18 9.49 8.95
N LYS A 184 2.37 8.19 8.72
CA LYS A 184 3.25 7.68 7.67
C LYS A 184 2.82 8.20 6.29
N ASP A 185 1.51 8.28 6.02
CA ASP A 185 0.99 8.76 4.75
C ASP A 185 1.35 10.22 4.47
N VAL A 186 1.49 11.06 5.50
CA VAL A 186 1.94 12.45 5.34
C VAL A 186 3.38 12.51 4.83
N PHE A 187 4.26 11.66 5.35
CA PHE A 187 5.64 11.58 4.88
C PHE A 187 5.73 10.96 3.49
N ASP A 188 4.87 9.99 3.17
CA ASP A 188 4.76 9.41 1.82
C ASP A 188 4.34 10.46 0.79
N VAL A 189 3.30 11.25 1.09
CA VAL A 189 2.84 12.35 0.24
C VAL A 189 3.95 13.38 0.03
N TYR A 190 4.63 13.81 1.09
CA TYR A 190 5.75 14.72 0.96
C TYR A 190 6.88 14.15 0.09
N TYR A 191 7.20 12.88 0.26
CA TYR A 191 8.21 12.20 -0.54
C TYR A 191 7.83 12.24 -2.03
N LEU A 192 6.61 11.81 -2.36
CA LEU A 192 6.12 11.77 -3.73
C LEU A 192 6.08 13.17 -4.38
N LEU A 193 5.55 14.18 -3.67
CA LEU A 193 5.40 15.52 -4.22
C LEU A 193 6.72 16.31 -4.31
N CYS A 194 7.63 16.13 -3.33
CA CYS A 194 8.75 17.05 -3.15
C CYS A 194 10.13 16.42 -3.38
N ARG A 195 10.24 15.10 -3.46
CA ARG A 195 11.52 14.40 -3.63
C ARG A 195 11.56 13.53 -4.87
N GLU A 196 10.58 12.65 -5.02
CA GLU A 196 10.46 11.75 -6.17
C GLU A 196 9.99 12.51 -7.41
N GLY A 197 9.04 13.42 -7.21
CA GLY A 197 8.33 14.12 -8.27
C GLY A 197 7.18 13.29 -8.84
N VAL A 198 6.10 13.94 -9.13
CA VAL A 198 4.89 13.39 -9.77
C VAL A 198 4.60 14.13 -11.06
N ASP A 199 3.98 13.47 -12.02
CA ASP A 199 3.44 14.14 -13.19
C ASP A 199 2.20 14.94 -12.76
N ALA A 200 2.22 16.26 -13.05
CA ALA A 200 1.16 17.17 -12.58
C ALA A 200 -0.20 16.86 -13.20
N ASP A 201 -0.23 16.51 -14.50
CA ASP A 201 -1.48 16.20 -15.20
C ASP A 201 -2.05 14.84 -14.72
N ALA A 202 -1.19 13.86 -14.48
CA ALA A 202 -1.60 12.58 -13.96
C ALA A 202 -2.10 12.69 -12.51
N LEU A 203 -1.46 13.53 -11.69
CA LEU A 203 -1.94 13.81 -10.33
C LEU A 203 -3.28 14.54 -10.35
N ASP A 204 -3.47 15.55 -11.23
CA ASP A 204 -4.76 16.24 -11.35
C ASP A 204 -5.87 15.26 -11.77
N ARG A 205 -5.60 14.38 -12.76
CA ARG A 205 -6.56 13.31 -13.13
C ARG A 205 -6.90 12.40 -11.95
N ALA A 206 -5.90 11.97 -11.18
CA ALA A 206 -6.12 11.14 -10.01
C ALA A 206 -6.93 11.87 -8.93
N MET A 207 -6.62 13.15 -8.68
CA MET A 207 -7.38 13.98 -7.74
C MET A 207 -8.82 14.20 -8.19
N ARG A 208 -9.07 14.42 -9.49
CA ARG A 208 -10.46 14.50 -10.02
C ARG A 208 -11.23 13.23 -9.71
N VAL A 209 -10.72 12.08 -10.14
CA VAL A 209 -11.40 10.79 -9.99
C VAL A 209 -11.59 10.39 -8.53
N LEU A 210 -10.60 10.64 -7.68
CA LEU A 210 -10.60 10.15 -6.30
C LEU A 210 -11.14 11.16 -5.28
N VAL A 211 -11.14 12.45 -5.60
CA VAL A 211 -11.49 13.51 -4.65
C VAL A 211 -12.58 14.41 -5.21
N TYR A 212 -12.33 15.14 -6.31
CA TYR A 212 -13.21 16.25 -6.73
C TYR A 212 -14.55 15.77 -7.29
N ASP A 213 -14.56 14.63 -8.00
CA ASP A 213 -15.76 14.05 -8.60
C ASP A 213 -16.30 12.85 -7.78
N ALA A 214 -15.75 12.60 -6.59
CA ALA A 214 -16.15 11.47 -5.75
C ALA A 214 -17.32 11.84 -4.83
N ASP A 215 -18.43 11.11 -4.93
CA ASP A 215 -19.69 11.37 -4.18
C ASP A 215 -19.52 11.37 -2.65
N ASP A 216 -18.51 10.66 -2.12
CA ASP A 216 -18.23 10.55 -0.69
C ASP A 216 -17.21 11.59 -0.17
N MET A 217 -16.77 12.50 -1.04
CA MET A 217 -15.90 13.62 -0.69
C MET A 217 -16.68 14.94 -0.68
N ARG A 218 -16.14 15.91 0.06
CA ARG A 218 -16.73 17.25 0.17
C ARG A 218 -15.94 18.30 -0.63
N GLU A 219 -14.73 17.98 -0.95
CA GLU A 219 -13.77 18.81 -1.66
C GLU A 219 -13.98 18.62 -3.16
N ASN A 220 -14.60 19.61 -3.84
CA ASN A 220 -14.98 19.53 -5.26
C ASN A 220 -14.02 20.31 -6.17
N SER A 221 -12.98 20.90 -5.59
CA SER A 221 -12.00 21.71 -6.33
C SER A 221 -10.61 21.66 -5.68
N PRO A 222 -9.56 22.04 -6.41
CA PRO A 222 -8.23 22.21 -5.84
C PRO A 222 -8.20 23.19 -4.66
N ALA A 223 -9.00 24.28 -4.73
CA ALA A 223 -9.10 25.26 -3.65
C ALA A 223 -9.72 24.66 -2.37
N ASP A 224 -10.74 23.82 -2.50
CA ASP A 224 -11.35 23.12 -1.35
C ASP A 224 -10.37 22.13 -0.74
N ALA A 225 -9.65 21.37 -1.59
CA ALA A 225 -8.61 20.43 -1.14
C ALA A 225 -7.50 21.17 -0.40
N TYR A 226 -7.00 22.30 -0.94
CA TYR A 226 -6.02 23.13 -0.27
C TYR A 226 -6.51 23.62 1.09
N ALA A 227 -7.73 24.19 1.14
CA ALA A 227 -8.32 24.69 2.38
C ALA A 227 -8.46 23.58 3.43
N ARG A 228 -8.86 22.38 2.99
CA ARG A 228 -8.98 21.21 3.87
C ARG A 228 -7.64 20.72 4.38
N LEU A 229 -6.67 20.52 3.49
CA LEU A 229 -5.32 20.09 3.84
C LEU A 229 -4.64 21.11 4.76
N SER A 230 -4.76 22.40 4.46
CA SER A 230 -4.21 23.47 5.29
C SER A 230 -4.77 23.43 6.71
N ARG A 231 -6.08 23.22 6.85
CA ARG A 231 -6.72 23.09 8.19
C ARG A 231 -6.21 21.86 8.94
N VAL A 232 -6.06 20.71 8.27
CA VAL A 232 -5.61 19.47 8.90
C VAL A 232 -4.14 19.55 9.28
N LEU A 233 -3.29 19.98 8.35
CA LEU A 233 -1.84 20.02 8.52
C LEU A 233 -1.36 21.14 9.45
N ASN A 234 -2.18 22.16 9.73
CA ASN A 234 -1.90 23.19 10.72
C ASN A 234 -2.66 22.99 12.06
N ASP A 235 -3.40 21.90 12.22
CA ASP A 235 -4.02 21.58 13.51
C ASP A 235 -2.95 21.28 14.57
N ARG A 236 -3.01 21.97 15.72
CA ARG A 236 -1.99 21.87 16.77
C ARG A 236 -1.84 20.46 17.35
N ARG A 237 -2.95 19.72 17.47
CA ARG A 237 -2.92 18.34 18.00
C ARG A 237 -2.34 17.40 16.98
N PHE A 238 -2.74 17.55 15.71
CA PHE A 238 -2.22 16.77 14.61
C PHE A 238 -0.70 16.97 14.47
N LEU A 239 -0.21 18.23 14.42
CA LEU A 239 1.20 18.56 14.31
C LEU A 239 2.03 17.97 15.47
N ARG A 240 1.56 18.11 16.71
CA ARG A 240 2.23 17.51 17.86
C ARG A 240 2.35 15.99 17.72
N ASN A 241 1.28 15.32 17.29
CA ASN A 241 1.29 13.88 17.08
C ASN A 241 2.18 13.47 15.90
N LEU A 242 2.15 14.23 14.81
CA LEU A 242 3.02 14.02 13.65
C LEU A 242 4.51 14.18 14.03
N SER A 243 4.86 15.20 14.83
CA SER A 243 6.23 15.42 15.29
C SER A 243 6.76 14.30 16.18
N ASN A 244 5.88 13.65 16.95
CA ASN A 244 6.22 12.50 17.80
C ASN A 244 6.05 11.15 17.09
N ALA A 245 5.67 11.15 15.81
CA ALA A 245 5.39 9.94 15.08
C ALA A 245 6.66 9.11 14.84
N ARG A 246 6.69 7.89 15.36
CA ARG A 246 7.75 6.91 15.10
C ARG A 246 7.84 6.52 13.61
N ASN A 247 6.83 6.91 12.83
CA ASN A 247 6.69 6.62 11.42
C ASN A 247 7.28 7.68 10.48
N ASN A 248 8.06 8.63 11.02
CA ASN A 248 8.85 9.57 10.21
C ASN A 248 10.08 8.86 9.62
N TRP A 249 9.80 8.03 8.62
CA TRP A 249 10.81 7.24 7.94
C TRP A 249 11.81 8.10 7.14
N LEU A 250 11.41 9.32 6.77
CA LEU A 250 12.29 10.27 6.08
C LEU A 250 13.28 10.98 7.01
N GLY A 251 13.04 11.01 8.32
CA GLY A 251 13.76 11.86 9.25
C GLY A 251 13.63 13.36 8.92
N ALA A 252 12.57 13.73 8.19
CA ALA A 252 12.37 15.09 7.72
C ALA A 252 11.79 15.99 8.84
N ASN A 253 12.16 17.28 8.83
CA ASN A 253 11.53 18.27 9.69
C ASN A 253 10.05 18.43 9.33
N VAL A 254 9.17 18.40 10.32
CA VAL A 254 7.72 18.42 10.11
C VAL A 254 7.24 19.71 9.45
N ASP A 255 7.83 20.87 9.80
CA ASP A 255 7.47 22.15 9.17
C ASP A 255 7.81 22.17 7.69
N LYS A 256 8.96 21.57 7.31
CA LYS A 256 9.29 21.39 5.87
C LYS A 256 8.32 20.47 5.16
N VAL A 257 7.89 19.40 5.81
CA VAL A 257 6.92 18.45 5.26
C VAL A 257 5.59 19.14 5.02
N VAL A 258 5.05 19.84 6.00
CA VAL A 258 3.78 20.57 5.92
C VAL A 258 3.86 21.66 4.83
N THR A 259 4.89 22.49 4.89
CA THR A 259 5.07 23.57 3.91
C THR A 259 5.23 23.04 2.49
N GLY A 260 5.98 21.94 2.31
CA GLY A 260 6.18 21.31 1.01
C GLY A 260 4.89 20.78 0.42
N ILE A 261 4.08 20.08 1.20
CA ILE A 261 2.77 19.59 0.74
C ILE A 261 1.86 20.77 0.37
N LEU A 262 1.73 21.78 1.24
CA LEU A 262 0.82 22.90 0.99
C LEU A 262 1.22 23.74 -0.22
N ARG A 263 2.52 23.94 -0.47
CA ARG A 263 3.01 24.66 -1.67
C ARG A 263 2.65 23.99 -2.98
N HIS A 264 2.40 22.70 -2.97
CA HIS A 264 2.04 21.98 -4.20
C HIS A 264 0.60 22.25 -4.64
N PHE A 265 -0.26 22.68 -3.71
CA PHE A 265 -1.69 22.92 -3.96
C PHE A 265 -2.10 24.40 -3.87
N GLY A 266 -1.19 25.29 -3.44
CA GLY A 266 -1.46 26.71 -3.18
C GLY A 266 -0.80 27.70 -4.10
#